data_65012f9be78b33742fd3205f5d9029d6
#
_entry.id   65012f9be78b33742fd3205f5d9029d6
#
_cell.length_a   1.000
_cell.length_b   1.000
_cell.length_c   1.000
_cell.angle_alpha   90.00
_cell.angle_beta   90.00
_cell.angle_gamma   90.00
#
_symmetry.space_group_name_H-M   'P 1'
#
loop_
_entity.id
_entity.type
_entity.pdbx_description
1 polymer ?
#
loop_
_entity_poly.entity_id
_entity_poly.type
_entity_poly.pdbx_seq_one_letter_code
_entity_poly.pdbx_strand_id
1 'polypeptide(L)'
;MPSFKLDEGRQTNNFKQESKLNEQRELNTDFANWRKLPTEFFERQDVVAITKDLVGKILVTNFDDKLTAGRIVEAEAYNGPFDKAAHSYGNRRTARTEVMFGPAGRAYIYLCYGIHQMFNIVTNAEGIPNAILIRALEPLAGIDIMLERTKKTAHTFDLTRGPGNVAKALGFHTSQTGMSLQSDQLYIAEDGFKYAQGEIVVSPRIGVDYAAEDALLPYRFIVQGNKYVSGKKIKQAPIT
;
A
#
# COMPACT_ATOMS: atom_id res chain seq x y z
N MET A 1 16.40 30.56 41.91
CA MET A 1 15.50 29.85 41.01
C MET A 1 16.00 30.11 39.59
N PRO A 2 16.53 29.12 38.83
CA PRO A 2 16.91 29.35 37.46
C PRO A 2 15.69 29.11 36.54
N SER A 3 15.41 30.10 35.69
CA SER A 3 14.36 30.10 34.67
C SER A 3 14.79 29.18 33.51
N PHE A 4 14.01 28.14 33.29
CA PHE A 4 14.10 27.31 32.06
C PHE A 4 13.58 28.13 30.88
N LYS A 5 14.46 28.56 29.98
CA LYS A 5 14.08 29.01 28.66
C LYS A 5 13.83 27.77 27.80
N LEU A 6 12.59 27.56 27.38
CA LEU A 6 12.19 26.54 26.44
C LEU A 6 12.84 26.82 25.06
N ASP A 7 13.41 25.77 24.47
CA ASP A 7 14.13 25.78 23.21
C ASP A 7 13.13 25.77 22.01
N GLU A 8 12.43 26.91 21.80
CA GLU A 8 11.50 27.09 20.67
C GLU A 8 12.20 27.17 19.31
N GLY A 9 13.51 27.42 19.27
CA GLY A 9 14.27 27.59 18.05
C GLY A 9 14.60 26.30 17.30
N ARG A 10 14.63 25.14 17.96
CA ARG A 10 14.95 23.85 17.34
C ARG A 10 13.74 23.21 16.67
N GLN A 11 12.54 23.39 17.22
CA GLN A 11 11.32 22.84 16.62
C GLN A 11 10.92 23.57 15.33
N THR A 12 11.07 24.88 15.27
CA THR A 12 10.75 25.69 14.08
C THR A 12 11.72 25.46 12.91
N ASN A 13 12.98 25.14 13.17
CA ASN A 13 13.96 24.82 12.12
C ASN A 13 13.71 23.41 11.53
N ASN A 14 13.34 22.42 12.33
CA ASN A 14 12.98 21.10 11.82
C ASN A 14 11.70 21.14 10.95
N PHE A 15 10.68 21.92 11.35
CA PHE A 15 9.48 22.09 10.53
C PHE A 15 9.75 22.79 9.19
N LYS A 16 10.62 23.81 9.17
CA LYS A 16 11.01 24.50 7.94
C LYS A 16 11.91 23.63 7.03
N GLN A 17 12.75 22.78 7.60
CA GLN A 17 13.55 21.84 6.84
C GLN A 17 12.72 20.70 6.26
N GLU A 18 11.76 20.15 7.03
CA GLU A 18 10.81 19.14 6.53
C GLU A 18 9.85 19.70 5.47
N SER A 19 9.38 20.96 5.61
CA SER A 19 8.55 21.58 4.56
C SER A 19 9.33 21.83 3.28
N LYS A 20 10.60 22.29 3.34
CA LYS A 20 11.46 22.45 2.17
C LYS A 20 11.83 21.12 1.52
N LEU A 21 12.04 20.05 2.30
CA LEU A 21 12.26 18.70 1.77
C LEU A 21 10.99 18.17 1.07
N ASN A 22 9.82 18.46 1.59
CA ASN A 22 8.56 18.07 0.97
C ASN A 22 8.27 18.89 -0.30
N GLU A 23 8.51 20.22 -0.29
CA GLU A 23 8.42 21.05 -1.50
C GLU A 23 9.41 20.59 -2.58
N GLN A 24 10.65 20.21 -2.21
CA GLN A 24 11.62 19.67 -3.17
C GLN A 24 11.25 18.26 -3.67
N ARG A 25 10.55 17.45 -2.89
CA ARG A 25 10.02 16.16 -3.31
C ARG A 25 8.83 16.30 -4.26
N GLU A 26 7.94 17.28 -4.04
CA GLU A 26 6.81 17.58 -4.94
C GLU A 26 7.29 18.15 -6.29
N LEU A 27 8.37 18.93 -6.29
CA LEU A 27 8.95 19.53 -7.52
C LEU A 27 9.74 18.51 -8.38
N ASN A 28 10.01 17.31 -7.88
CA ASN A 28 10.85 16.33 -8.57
C ASN A 28 10.10 15.02 -8.87
N THR A 29 8.77 15.04 -8.95
CA THR A 29 8.00 13.89 -9.44
C THR A 29 8.07 13.85 -10.95
N ASP A 30 9.22 13.42 -11.47
CA ASP A 30 9.42 13.23 -12.90
C ASP A 30 8.65 11.99 -13.37
N PHE A 31 7.36 12.20 -13.67
CA PHE A 31 6.48 11.15 -14.21
C PHE A 31 7.06 10.48 -15.47
N ALA A 32 7.96 11.17 -16.21
CA ALA A 32 8.61 10.64 -17.40
C ALA A 32 9.49 9.41 -17.07
N ASN A 33 9.96 9.28 -15.84
CA ASN A 33 10.77 8.15 -15.39
C ASN A 33 9.93 6.99 -14.81
N TRP A 34 8.61 7.13 -14.69
CA TRP A 34 7.76 6.06 -14.19
C TRP A 34 7.47 5.04 -15.28
N ARG A 35 8.02 3.84 -15.11
CA ARG A 35 7.80 2.72 -16.02
C ARG A 35 6.76 1.78 -15.42
N LYS A 36 5.66 1.56 -16.14
CA LYS A 36 4.61 0.61 -15.75
C LYS A 36 5.20 -0.80 -15.61
N LEU A 37 4.91 -1.49 -14.51
CA LEU A 37 5.30 -2.88 -14.34
C LEU A 37 4.55 -3.77 -15.35
N PRO A 38 5.23 -4.70 -16.00
CA PRO A 38 4.61 -5.60 -16.97
C PRO A 38 3.73 -6.66 -16.27
N THR A 39 2.85 -7.32 -17.03
CA THR A 39 1.91 -8.33 -16.49
C THR A 39 2.65 -9.51 -15.86
N GLU A 40 3.77 -9.92 -16.44
CA GLU A 40 4.63 -11.02 -15.98
C GLU A 40 5.15 -10.81 -14.54
N PHE A 41 5.25 -9.56 -14.10
CA PHE A 41 5.59 -9.25 -12.71
C PHE A 41 4.57 -9.85 -11.74
N PHE A 42 3.29 -9.83 -12.08
CA PHE A 42 2.18 -10.30 -11.25
C PHE A 42 1.88 -11.80 -11.44
N GLU A 43 2.32 -12.41 -12.57
CA GLU A 43 2.11 -13.83 -12.90
C GLU A 43 3.04 -14.77 -12.14
N ARG A 44 4.04 -14.23 -11.44
CA ARG A 44 4.96 -15.05 -10.62
C ARG A 44 4.19 -15.84 -9.57
N GLN A 45 4.67 -17.05 -9.26
CA GLN A 45 3.97 -18.00 -8.38
C GLN A 45 4.06 -17.62 -6.88
N ASP A 46 5.17 -17.01 -6.46
CA ASP A 46 5.40 -16.68 -5.06
C ASP A 46 4.80 -15.30 -4.71
N VAL A 47 3.58 -15.30 -4.18
CA VAL A 47 2.89 -14.08 -3.75
C VAL A 47 3.63 -13.33 -2.65
N VAL A 48 4.39 -14.04 -1.80
CA VAL A 48 5.16 -13.44 -0.70
C VAL A 48 6.34 -12.65 -1.26
N ALA A 49 7.06 -13.22 -2.23
CA ALA A 49 8.14 -12.54 -2.95
C ALA A 49 7.61 -11.34 -3.74
N ILE A 50 6.48 -11.47 -4.47
CA ILE A 50 5.86 -10.36 -5.19
C ILE A 50 5.51 -9.23 -4.23
N THR A 51 4.91 -9.55 -3.08
CA THR A 51 4.53 -8.55 -2.06
C THR A 51 5.74 -7.76 -1.56
N LYS A 52 6.85 -8.44 -1.28
CA LYS A 52 8.10 -7.80 -0.90
C LYS A 52 8.60 -6.84 -1.99
N ASP A 53 8.59 -7.29 -3.25
CA ASP A 53 9.08 -6.52 -4.41
C ASP A 53 8.17 -5.34 -4.77
N LEU A 54 6.90 -5.35 -4.35
CA LEU A 54 5.99 -4.22 -4.50
C LEU A 54 6.29 -3.08 -3.53
N VAL A 55 6.91 -3.35 -2.39
CA VAL A 55 7.32 -2.28 -1.46
C VAL A 55 8.40 -1.43 -2.13
N GLY A 56 8.15 -0.12 -2.20
CA GLY A 56 8.98 0.85 -2.93
C GLY A 56 8.48 1.16 -4.35
N LYS A 57 7.58 0.36 -4.93
CA LYS A 57 6.90 0.68 -6.19
C LYS A 57 5.83 1.74 -5.99
N ILE A 58 5.33 2.30 -7.07
CA ILE A 58 4.39 3.41 -7.07
C ILE A 58 3.03 2.91 -7.54
N LEU A 59 2.00 3.04 -6.71
CA LEU A 59 0.61 2.81 -7.11
C LEU A 59 0.05 4.12 -7.67
N VAL A 60 -0.47 4.06 -8.90
CA VAL A 60 -1.02 5.21 -9.63
C VAL A 60 -2.47 4.97 -9.97
N THR A 61 -3.31 5.96 -9.73
CA THR A 61 -4.69 6.00 -10.23
C THR A 61 -4.94 7.31 -10.97
N ASN A 62 -5.69 7.24 -12.07
CA ASN A 62 -6.17 8.40 -12.82
C ASN A 62 -7.67 8.21 -13.11
N PHE A 63 -8.48 8.28 -12.05
CA PHE A 63 -9.94 8.16 -12.16
C PHE A 63 -10.55 9.53 -12.34
N ASP A 64 -11.43 9.68 -13.35
CA ASP A 64 -12.12 10.94 -13.70
C ASP A 64 -11.12 12.10 -13.95
N ASP A 65 -10.00 11.80 -14.63
CA ASP A 65 -8.88 12.73 -14.91
C ASP A 65 -8.26 13.34 -13.64
N LYS A 66 -8.46 12.70 -12.50
CA LYS A 66 -7.87 13.06 -11.20
C LYS A 66 -6.74 12.09 -10.85
N LEU A 67 -5.51 12.44 -11.28
CA LEU A 67 -4.32 11.64 -11.02
C LEU A 67 -3.91 11.70 -9.55
N THR A 68 -3.73 10.54 -8.94
CA THR A 68 -3.14 10.38 -7.62
C THR A 68 -2.11 9.25 -7.62
N ALA A 69 -1.02 9.41 -6.87
CA ALA A 69 0.01 8.38 -6.78
C ALA A 69 0.70 8.37 -5.42
N GLY A 70 1.15 7.19 -5.01
CA GLY A 70 1.94 7.03 -3.79
C GLY A 70 2.86 5.83 -3.84
N ARG A 71 4.01 5.94 -3.14
CA ARG A 71 4.97 4.86 -2.98
C ARG A 71 4.47 3.86 -1.95
N ILE A 72 4.45 2.59 -2.31
CA ILE A 72 4.01 1.50 -1.42
C ILE A 72 5.03 1.34 -0.29
N VAL A 73 4.57 1.51 0.95
CA VAL A 73 5.38 1.38 2.16
C VAL A 73 4.89 0.27 3.09
N GLU A 74 3.72 -0.31 2.79
CA GLU A 74 3.14 -1.43 3.52
C GLU A 74 2.25 -2.25 2.60
N ALA A 75 2.46 -3.58 2.58
CA ALA A 75 1.63 -4.53 1.83
C ALA A 75 1.53 -5.88 2.57
N GLU A 76 0.45 -6.62 2.33
CA GLU A 76 0.22 -7.95 2.89
C GLU A 76 -0.05 -8.97 1.79
N ALA A 77 0.62 -10.15 1.89
CA ALA A 77 0.38 -11.29 1.02
C ALA A 77 -0.77 -12.17 1.55
N TYR A 78 -1.56 -12.70 0.63
CA TYR A 78 -2.61 -13.67 0.88
C TYR A 78 -2.44 -14.84 -0.11
N ASN A 79 -1.97 -15.99 0.42
CA ASN A 79 -1.55 -17.15 -0.39
C ASN A 79 -2.75 -18.06 -0.72
N GLY A 80 -3.77 -17.47 -1.32
CA GLY A 80 -4.90 -18.16 -1.95
C GLY A 80 -5.47 -19.34 -1.18
N PRO A 81 -5.47 -20.52 -1.78
CA PRO A 81 -6.22 -21.67 -1.24
C PRO A 81 -5.62 -22.25 0.04
N PHE A 82 -4.36 -21.95 0.36
CA PHE A 82 -3.65 -22.55 1.49
C PHE A 82 -3.68 -21.67 2.75
N ASP A 83 -4.04 -20.40 2.62
CA ASP A 83 -3.98 -19.39 3.68
C ASP A 83 -5.38 -19.14 4.26
N LYS A 84 -5.58 -19.51 5.52
CA LYS A 84 -6.86 -19.32 6.23
C LYS A 84 -7.30 -17.87 6.33
N ALA A 85 -6.38 -16.91 6.17
CA ALA A 85 -6.72 -15.49 6.13
C ALA A 85 -7.22 -15.02 4.76
N ALA A 86 -6.99 -15.80 3.68
CA ALA A 86 -7.44 -15.44 2.34
C ALA A 86 -8.95 -15.68 2.17
N HIS A 87 -9.62 -14.79 1.45
CA HIS A 87 -11.04 -14.97 1.10
C HIS A 87 -11.29 -16.19 0.21
N SER A 88 -10.25 -16.64 -0.49
CA SER A 88 -10.24 -17.81 -1.38
C SER A 88 -9.70 -19.08 -0.70
N TYR A 89 -9.53 -19.07 0.62
CA TYR A 89 -9.11 -20.26 1.36
C TYR A 89 -9.93 -21.51 0.98
N GLY A 90 -9.25 -22.65 0.80
CA GLY A 90 -9.89 -23.88 0.36
C GLY A 90 -10.47 -23.81 -1.08
N ASN A 91 -9.96 -22.93 -1.93
CA ASN A 91 -10.50 -22.63 -3.27
C ASN A 91 -11.95 -22.11 -3.25
N ARG A 92 -12.33 -21.41 -2.19
CA ARG A 92 -13.65 -20.82 -2.06
C ARG A 92 -13.92 -19.79 -3.18
N ARG A 93 -14.78 -20.18 -4.11
CA ARG A 93 -15.18 -19.36 -5.26
C ARG A 93 -16.59 -18.83 -5.05
N THR A 94 -16.74 -17.53 -5.05
CA THR A 94 -18.00 -16.80 -4.86
C THR A 94 -18.02 -15.60 -5.82
N ALA A 95 -19.16 -14.96 -6.01
CA ALA A 95 -19.24 -13.74 -6.83
C ALA A 95 -18.20 -12.68 -6.40
N ARG A 96 -17.87 -12.59 -5.10
CA ARG A 96 -16.86 -11.66 -4.58
C ARG A 96 -15.44 -12.08 -4.92
N THR A 97 -15.12 -13.37 -4.88
CA THR A 97 -13.75 -13.90 -5.07
C THR A 97 -13.47 -14.32 -6.51
N GLU A 98 -14.49 -14.27 -7.39
CA GLU A 98 -14.37 -14.71 -8.78
C GLU A 98 -13.18 -14.07 -9.51
N VAL A 99 -12.97 -12.78 -9.33
CA VAL A 99 -11.86 -12.02 -9.94
C VAL A 99 -10.48 -12.57 -9.55
N MET A 100 -10.36 -13.17 -8.36
CA MET A 100 -9.08 -13.72 -7.86
C MET A 100 -8.64 -14.96 -8.65
N PHE A 101 -9.60 -15.65 -9.29
CA PHE A 101 -9.33 -16.81 -10.15
C PHE A 101 -9.05 -16.45 -11.61
N GLY A 102 -9.16 -15.18 -11.96
CA GLY A 102 -8.85 -14.66 -13.30
C GLY A 102 -7.36 -14.34 -13.48
N PRO A 103 -7.03 -13.65 -14.60
CA PRO A 103 -5.66 -13.28 -14.91
C PRO A 103 -5.01 -12.39 -13.83
N ALA A 104 -3.70 -12.54 -13.64
CA ALA A 104 -2.91 -11.69 -12.76
C ALA A 104 -2.93 -10.21 -13.18
N GLY A 105 -2.54 -9.33 -12.27
CA GLY A 105 -2.53 -7.89 -12.54
C GLY A 105 -3.94 -7.28 -12.66
N ARG A 106 -4.92 -7.85 -11.97
CA ARG A 106 -6.28 -7.31 -11.83
C ARG A 106 -6.51 -6.74 -10.45
N ALA A 107 -7.29 -5.66 -10.38
CA ALA A 107 -7.77 -5.12 -9.12
C ALA A 107 -8.83 -6.05 -8.50
N TYR A 108 -8.67 -6.36 -7.23
CA TYR A 108 -9.70 -6.97 -6.40
C TYR A 108 -10.06 -6.01 -5.28
N ILE A 109 -11.25 -5.41 -5.37
CA ILE A 109 -11.70 -4.42 -4.40
C ILE A 109 -12.96 -4.93 -3.72
N TYR A 110 -12.94 -4.95 -2.39
CA TYR A 110 -14.08 -5.35 -1.60
C TYR A 110 -14.40 -4.34 -0.51
N LEU A 111 -15.64 -4.34 -0.05
CA LEU A 111 -16.11 -3.48 1.03
C LEU A 111 -15.94 -4.20 2.38
N CYS A 112 -15.07 -3.66 3.23
CA CYS A 112 -14.82 -4.17 4.57
C CYS A 112 -15.72 -3.45 5.58
N TYR A 113 -16.42 -4.23 6.44
CA TYR A 113 -17.40 -3.74 7.42
C TYR A 113 -18.46 -2.79 6.85
N GLY A 114 -18.75 -2.88 5.55
CA GLY A 114 -19.73 -2.01 4.89
C GLY A 114 -19.30 -0.57 4.64
N ILE A 115 -18.08 -0.17 5.03
CA ILE A 115 -17.63 1.24 5.00
C ILE A 115 -16.28 1.48 4.32
N HIS A 116 -15.38 0.51 4.33
CA HIS A 116 -14.02 0.68 3.81
C HIS A 116 -13.77 -0.14 2.55
N GLN A 117 -13.47 0.54 1.46
CA GLN A 117 -12.94 -0.11 0.26
C GLN A 117 -11.53 -0.65 0.57
N MET A 118 -11.23 -1.87 0.11
CA MET A 118 -9.93 -2.51 0.28
C MET A 118 -9.38 -2.89 -1.08
N PHE A 119 -8.29 -2.23 -1.51
CA PHE A 119 -7.65 -2.49 -2.79
C PHE A 119 -6.61 -3.60 -2.68
N ASN A 120 -6.80 -4.64 -3.49
CA ASN A 120 -5.87 -5.75 -3.63
C ASN A 120 -5.49 -5.94 -5.11
N ILE A 121 -4.34 -6.55 -5.32
CA ILE A 121 -3.81 -6.96 -6.62
C ILE A 121 -3.88 -8.49 -6.71
N VAL A 122 -4.54 -9.01 -7.74
CA VAL A 122 -4.55 -10.45 -8.05
C VAL A 122 -3.21 -10.84 -8.65
N THR A 123 -2.65 -11.96 -8.19
CA THR A 123 -1.35 -12.47 -8.65
C THR A 123 -1.41 -13.97 -8.93
N ASN A 124 -0.32 -14.53 -9.50
CA ASN A 124 -0.17 -15.92 -9.90
C ASN A 124 -0.86 -16.24 -11.23
N ALA A 125 -0.73 -17.49 -11.69
CA ALA A 125 -1.39 -17.97 -12.88
C ALA A 125 -2.92 -17.98 -12.71
N GLU A 126 -3.65 -17.86 -13.81
CA GLU A 126 -5.10 -17.97 -13.83
C GLU A 126 -5.56 -19.28 -13.17
N GLY A 127 -6.58 -19.19 -12.34
CA GLY A 127 -7.08 -20.31 -11.53
C GLY A 127 -6.44 -20.43 -10.15
N ILE A 128 -5.34 -19.73 -9.85
CA ILE A 128 -4.69 -19.71 -8.53
C ILE A 128 -4.96 -18.37 -7.83
N PRO A 129 -5.86 -18.32 -6.85
CA PRO A 129 -6.44 -17.09 -6.35
C PRO A 129 -5.59 -16.40 -5.27
N ASN A 130 -4.39 -15.97 -5.62
CA ASN A 130 -3.54 -15.20 -4.73
C ASN A 130 -3.85 -13.70 -4.82
N ALA A 131 -3.66 -12.97 -3.73
CA ALA A 131 -3.88 -11.53 -3.71
C ALA A 131 -2.88 -10.81 -2.79
N ILE A 132 -2.67 -9.52 -3.07
CA ILE A 132 -1.83 -8.64 -2.28
C ILE A 132 -2.63 -7.40 -1.88
N LEU A 133 -2.81 -7.17 -0.58
CA LEU A 133 -3.45 -5.96 -0.04
C LEU A 133 -2.44 -4.83 0.08
N ILE A 134 -2.72 -3.69 -0.53
CA ILE A 134 -1.94 -2.46 -0.34
C ILE A 134 -2.46 -1.72 0.88
N ARG A 135 -1.60 -1.56 1.91
CA ARG A 135 -2.04 -1.07 3.21
C ARG A 135 -1.67 0.37 3.50
N ALA A 136 -0.53 0.82 3.00
CA ALA A 136 -0.09 2.19 3.19
C ALA A 136 0.78 2.69 2.05
N LEU A 137 0.67 3.99 1.78
CA LEU A 137 1.44 4.68 0.75
C LEU A 137 2.07 5.94 1.35
N GLU A 138 3.25 6.30 0.87
CA GLU A 138 3.79 7.65 0.97
C GLU A 138 3.30 8.43 -0.26
N PRO A 139 2.47 9.48 -0.10
CA PRO A 139 1.93 10.25 -1.23
C PRO A 139 3.04 10.89 -2.08
N LEU A 140 2.91 10.82 -3.40
CA LEU A 140 3.85 11.41 -4.36
C LEU A 140 3.18 12.45 -5.26
N ALA A 141 1.92 12.24 -5.65
CA ALA A 141 1.21 13.15 -6.54
C ALA A 141 -0.29 13.20 -6.23
N GLY A 142 -0.94 14.34 -6.53
CA GLY A 142 -2.37 14.56 -6.34
C GLY A 142 -2.79 14.62 -4.87
N ILE A 143 -1.97 15.22 -4.01
CA ILE A 143 -2.23 15.33 -2.55
C ILE A 143 -3.51 16.13 -2.30
N ASP A 144 -3.75 17.20 -3.01
CA ASP A 144 -4.96 18.02 -2.97
C ASP A 144 -6.21 17.20 -3.30
N ILE A 145 -6.15 16.35 -4.33
CA ILE A 145 -7.21 15.41 -4.71
C ILE A 145 -7.43 14.37 -3.59
N MET A 146 -6.34 13.85 -2.99
CA MET A 146 -6.45 12.92 -1.87
C MET A 146 -7.12 13.58 -0.65
N LEU A 147 -6.79 14.83 -0.36
CA LEU A 147 -7.42 15.63 0.72
C LEU A 147 -8.92 15.83 0.46
N GLU A 148 -9.29 16.22 -0.78
CA GLU A 148 -10.69 16.35 -1.20
C GLU A 148 -11.46 15.05 -0.98
N ARG A 149 -10.96 13.92 -1.51
CA ARG A 149 -11.60 12.59 -1.41
C ARG A 149 -11.73 12.10 0.03
N THR A 150 -10.74 12.38 0.87
CA THR A 150 -10.74 11.95 2.27
C THR A 150 -11.47 12.94 3.20
N LYS A 151 -11.81 14.14 2.71
CA LYS A 151 -12.37 15.26 3.48
C LYS A 151 -11.45 15.71 4.62
N LYS A 152 -10.13 15.65 4.38
CA LYS A 152 -9.10 16.12 5.32
C LYS A 152 -8.66 17.52 4.93
N THR A 153 -8.34 18.32 5.93
CA THR A 153 -7.95 19.73 5.75
C THR A 153 -6.43 19.94 5.76
N ALA A 154 -5.68 18.92 6.11
CA ALA A 154 -4.22 18.98 6.18
C ALA A 154 -3.57 17.67 5.73
N HIS A 155 -2.41 17.77 5.11
CA HIS A 155 -1.58 16.63 4.76
C HIS A 155 -0.90 16.08 6.02
N THR A 156 -1.48 15.04 6.59
CA THR A 156 -0.95 14.30 7.73
C THR A 156 -0.72 12.84 7.34
N PHE A 157 0.07 12.11 8.12
CA PHE A 157 0.42 10.72 7.78
C PHE A 157 -0.78 9.77 7.69
N ASP A 158 -1.90 10.10 8.32
CA ASP A 158 -3.14 9.33 8.24
C ASP A 158 -3.88 9.51 6.90
N LEU A 159 -3.40 10.37 5.99
CA LEU A 159 -3.98 10.54 4.65
C LEU A 159 -4.02 9.21 3.89
N THR A 160 -2.93 8.45 3.97
CA THR A 160 -2.76 7.16 3.27
C THR A 160 -2.27 6.04 4.18
N ARG A 161 -2.38 6.22 5.50
CA ARG A 161 -2.05 5.20 6.50
C ARG A 161 -3.24 4.29 6.72
N GLY A 162 -3.08 3.00 6.42
CA GLY A 162 -4.11 1.97 6.49
C GLY A 162 -4.90 1.79 5.19
N PRO A 163 -5.36 0.56 4.90
CA PRO A 163 -5.87 0.19 3.57
C PRO A 163 -7.16 0.94 3.20
N GLY A 164 -8.01 1.24 4.17
CA GLY A 164 -9.22 2.05 3.94
C GLY A 164 -8.89 3.49 3.55
N ASN A 165 -7.87 4.11 4.18
CA ASN A 165 -7.41 5.45 3.82
C ASN A 165 -6.72 5.45 2.45
N VAL A 166 -5.90 4.43 2.14
CA VAL A 166 -5.32 4.24 0.80
C VAL A 166 -6.41 4.23 -0.25
N ALA A 167 -7.41 3.36 -0.07
CA ALA A 167 -8.48 3.23 -1.05
C ALA A 167 -9.27 4.53 -1.22
N LYS A 168 -9.59 5.22 -0.13
CA LYS A 168 -10.32 6.49 -0.18
C LYS A 168 -9.50 7.59 -0.83
N ALA A 169 -8.22 7.74 -0.49
CA ALA A 169 -7.33 8.76 -1.03
C ALA A 169 -7.14 8.60 -2.55
N LEU A 170 -6.95 7.35 -3.01
CA LEU A 170 -6.73 7.05 -4.42
C LEU A 170 -8.04 6.92 -5.24
N GLY A 171 -9.21 6.99 -4.59
CA GLY A 171 -10.51 6.95 -5.25
C GLY A 171 -10.98 5.56 -5.65
N PHE A 172 -10.53 4.51 -4.95
CA PHE A 172 -10.99 3.16 -5.23
C PHE A 172 -12.43 2.90 -4.79
N HIS A 173 -13.16 2.18 -5.64
CA HIS A 173 -14.51 1.72 -5.42
C HIS A 173 -14.65 0.28 -5.94
N THR A 174 -15.60 -0.50 -5.42
CA THR A 174 -15.84 -1.89 -5.85
C THR A 174 -16.15 -2.03 -7.34
N SER A 175 -16.67 -0.98 -7.99
CA SER A 175 -16.94 -0.96 -9.45
C SER A 175 -15.68 -1.13 -10.32
N GLN A 176 -14.47 -0.85 -9.78
CA GLN A 176 -13.22 -1.06 -10.48
C GLN A 176 -12.64 -2.48 -10.27
N THR A 177 -13.35 -3.38 -9.56
CA THR A 177 -12.95 -4.78 -9.46
C THR A 177 -12.85 -5.41 -10.85
N GLY A 178 -11.75 -6.09 -11.14
CA GLY A 178 -11.43 -6.64 -12.45
C GLY A 178 -10.67 -5.68 -13.38
N MET A 179 -10.52 -4.40 -13.02
CA MET A 179 -9.72 -3.45 -13.81
C MET A 179 -8.28 -3.92 -13.92
N SER A 180 -7.73 -3.83 -15.12
CA SER A 180 -6.34 -4.21 -15.39
C SER A 180 -5.36 -3.17 -14.87
N LEU A 181 -4.28 -3.62 -14.24
CA LEU A 181 -3.13 -2.79 -13.86
C LEU A 181 -2.25 -2.42 -15.09
N GLN A 182 -2.66 -2.82 -16.29
CA GLN A 182 -2.08 -2.36 -17.56
C GLN A 182 -2.88 -1.19 -18.18
N SER A 183 -3.97 -0.75 -17.54
CA SER A 183 -4.74 0.41 -18.00
C SER A 183 -4.00 1.72 -17.74
N ASP A 184 -4.46 2.83 -18.35
CA ASP A 184 -3.94 4.17 -18.07
C ASP A 184 -4.59 4.79 -16.83
N GLN A 185 -5.67 4.19 -16.33
CA GLN A 185 -6.38 4.63 -15.15
C GLN A 185 -5.89 3.99 -13.85
N LEU A 186 -5.26 2.81 -13.92
CA LEU A 186 -4.75 2.07 -12.76
C LEU A 186 -3.53 1.28 -13.16
N TYR A 187 -2.39 1.53 -12.50
CA TYR A 187 -1.18 0.75 -12.72
C TYR A 187 -0.21 0.85 -11.55
N ILE A 188 0.75 -0.09 -11.52
CA ILE A 188 1.93 0.01 -10.67
C ILE A 188 3.10 0.43 -11.54
N ALA A 189 3.87 1.41 -11.08
CA ALA A 189 5.07 1.88 -11.74
C ALA A 189 6.32 1.69 -10.88
N GLU A 190 7.46 1.74 -11.54
CA GLU A 190 8.78 1.85 -10.92
C GLU A 190 9.54 3.06 -11.48
N ASP A 191 10.38 3.65 -10.65
CA ASP A 191 11.22 4.82 -10.96
C ASP A 191 12.71 4.55 -10.72
N GLY A 192 13.09 3.28 -10.53
CA GLY A 192 14.45 2.87 -10.17
C GLY A 192 14.76 2.97 -8.66
N PHE A 193 13.89 3.57 -7.86
CA PHE A 193 14.07 3.64 -6.41
C PHE A 193 13.98 2.24 -5.77
N LYS A 194 14.85 1.98 -4.80
CA LYS A 194 14.83 0.76 -3.97
C LYS A 194 15.20 1.13 -2.53
N TYR A 195 14.52 0.53 -1.58
CA TYR A 195 14.94 0.56 -0.20
C TYR A 195 16.22 -0.25 -0.01
N ALA A 196 17.11 0.19 0.89
CA ALA A 196 18.31 -0.54 1.23
C ALA A 196 18.00 -1.86 1.94
N GLN A 197 18.97 -2.75 1.97
CA GLN A 197 18.87 -4.01 2.70
C GLN A 197 18.61 -3.73 4.20
N GLY A 198 17.57 -4.37 4.74
CA GLY A 198 17.16 -4.20 6.15
C GLY A 198 16.16 -3.09 6.40
N GLU A 199 15.88 -2.19 5.44
CA GLU A 199 14.83 -1.18 5.59
C GLU A 199 13.41 -1.77 5.45
N ILE A 200 13.27 -2.88 4.73
CA ILE A 200 12.01 -3.62 4.65
C ILE A 200 12.04 -4.73 5.70
N VAL A 201 11.14 -4.65 6.65
CA VAL A 201 10.97 -5.65 7.70
C VAL A 201 9.65 -6.41 7.53
N VAL A 202 9.62 -7.62 8.07
CA VAL A 202 8.51 -8.56 7.93
C VAL A 202 7.83 -8.73 9.28
N SER A 203 6.50 -8.89 9.26
CA SER A 203 5.70 -9.10 10.47
C SER A 203 4.44 -9.91 10.16
N PRO A 204 3.72 -10.38 11.18
CA PRO A 204 2.36 -10.87 11.02
C PRO A 204 1.43 -9.80 10.43
N ARG A 205 0.40 -10.25 9.73
CA ARG A 205 -0.66 -9.40 9.16
C ARG A 205 -1.56 -8.80 10.23
N ILE A 206 -2.32 -7.79 9.88
CA ILE A 206 -3.23 -7.09 10.80
C ILE A 206 -4.68 -7.46 10.51
N GLY A 207 -5.44 -7.78 11.58
CA GLY A 207 -6.88 -8.01 11.49
C GLY A 207 -7.25 -9.37 10.89
N VAL A 208 -6.38 -10.36 11.03
CA VAL A 208 -6.57 -11.74 10.56
C VAL A 208 -6.56 -12.77 11.69
N ASP A 209 -6.90 -12.38 12.91
CA ASP A 209 -6.89 -13.25 14.10
C ASP A 209 -7.75 -14.49 13.93
N TYR A 210 -8.79 -14.43 13.08
CA TYR A 210 -9.65 -15.55 12.73
C TYR A 210 -8.95 -16.67 11.95
N ALA A 211 -7.75 -16.43 11.43
CA ALA A 211 -7.00 -17.39 10.61
C ALA A 211 -6.18 -18.39 11.44
N ALA A 212 -6.39 -18.45 12.75
CA ALA A 212 -5.67 -19.34 13.67
C ALA A 212 -4.14 -19.23 13.51
N GLU A 213 -3.44 -20.37 13.29
CA GLU A 213 -1.98 -20.40 13.12
C GLU A 213 -1.47 -19.55 11.95
N ASP A 214 -2.27 -19.39 10.87
CA ASP A 214 -1.90 -18.60 9.72
C ASP A 214 -1.90 -17.09 10.00
N ALA A 215 -2.54 -16.65 11.08
CA ALA A 215 -2.47 -15.27 11.56
C ALA A 215 -1.03 -14.85 11.93
N LEU A 216 -0.19 -15.81 12.31
CA LEU A 216 1.20 -15.60 12.72
C LEU A 216 2.18 -15.60 11.54
N LEU A 217 1.74 -15.97 10.33
CA LEU A 217 2.59 -16.00 9.14
C LEU A 217 3.19 -14.61 8.87
N PRO A 218 4.50 -14.55 8.54
CA PRO A 218 5.22 -13.29 8.32
C PRO A 218 4.94 -12.73 6.91
N TYR A 219 3.67 -12.49 6.61
CA TYR A 219 3.18 -12.11 5.27
C TYR A 219 2.88 -10.62 5.12
N ARG A 220 3.32 -9.79 6.06
CA ARG A 220 3.22 -8.33 5.99
C ARG A 220 4.60 -7.71 5.88
N PHE A 221 4.82 -6.90 4.85
CA PHE A 221 6.06 -6.19 4.54
C PHE A 221 5.87 -4.70 4.80
N ILE A 222 6.77 -4.08 5.54
CA ILE A 222 6.72 -2.67 5.92
C ILE A 222 8.09 -2.02 5.79
N VAL A 223 8.09 -0.74 5.43
CA VAL A 223 9.28 0.10 5.50
C VAL A 223 9.48 0.55 6.94
N GLN A 224 10.60 0.14 7.54
CA GLN A 224 10.91 0.42 8.93
C GLN A 224 11.01 1.93 9.18
N GLY A 225 10.32 2.41 10.23
CA GLY A 225 10.36 3.82 10.61
C GLY A 225 9.57 4.76 9.71
N ASN A 226 9.01 4.30 8.59
CA ASN A 226 8.16 5.15 7.74
C ASN A 226 6.88 5.52 8.50
N LYS A 227 6.57 6.81 8.51
CA LYS A 227 5.48 7.39 9.31
C LYS A 227 4.08 7.03 8.77
N TYR A 228 3.97 6.59 7.50
CA TYR A 228 2.72 6.14 6.88
C TYR A 228 2.38 4.69 7.19
N VAL A 229 3.31 3.88 7.69
CA VAL A 229 3.05 2.48 8.06
C VAL A 229 1.94 2.39 9.10
N SER A 230 0.96 1.51 8.89
CA SER A 230 -0.21 1.34 9.74
C SER A 230 0.03 0.38 10.92
N GLY A 231 -0.89 0.38 11.91
CA GLY A 231 -0.81 -0.51 13.06
C GLY A 231 0.15 -0.05 14.16
N LYS A 232 0.39 -0.92 15.15
CA LYS A 232 1.32 -0.64 16.25
C LYS A 232 2.75 -0.65 15.74
N LYS A 233 3.59 0.26 16.25
CA LYS A 233 5.04 0.25 15.96
C LYS A 233 5.64 -1.11 16.35
N ILE A 234 6.30 -1.75 15.41
CA ILE A 234 7.04 -2.97 15.68
C ILE A 234 8.29 -2.55 16.47
N LYS A 235 8.36 -2.98 17.74
CA LYS A 235 9.62 -2.88 18.49
C LYS A 235 10.57 -3.91 17.89
N GLN A 236 11.75 -3.49 17.44
CA GLN A 236 12.81 -4.45 17.09
C GLN A 236 13.07 -5.34 18.29
N ALA A 237 13.08 -6.66 18.06
CA ALA A 237 13.84 -7.53 18.95
C ALA A 237 15.32 -7.16 18.78
N PRO A 238 16.10 -7.03 19.87
CA PRO A 238 17.54 -6.83 19.76
C PRO A 238 18.11 -7.96 18.91
N ILE A 239 18.92 -7.61 17.91
CA ILE A 239 19.71 -8.57 17.15
C ILE A 239 20.70 -9.15 18.17
N THR A 240 20.47 -10.39 18.63
CA THR A 240 21.44 -11.18 19.43
C THR A 240 22.45 -11.82 18.51
#